data_849bdd75e94828010132363b8c7706d9
#
_entry.id   849bdd75e94828010132363b8c7706d9
#
_cell.length_a   1.000
_cell.length_b   1.000
_cell.length_c   1.000
_cell.angle_alpha   90.00
_cell.angle_beta   90.00
_cell.angle_gamma   90.00
#
_symmetry.space_group_name_H-M   'P 1'
#
loop_
_entity.id
_entity.type
_entity.pdbx_description
1 polymer ?
#
loop_
_entity_poly.entity_id
_entity_poly.type
_entity_poly.pdbx_seq_one_letter_code
_entity_poly.pdbx_strand_id
1 'polypeptide(L)'
;MKVYEFGDKNKPGIMLFPGTCCYWKSNFGHVLENLQEHFYTMVVSYSGFDETENTTFISELDEVEKVEAYIKNKFDGKIFAAYGCSLGGSLVSLLVGRQNIHIDHAIIGSSDMDQAPKWLAKIETAIMIPLFYPFITGKNDCFLSRKMDKRLQQGGESAEYTKKFLKIMGVGSGIDLSFISKESMKNQFCTDLYTKVGEKIHVPGTTIHVFYAKKMGEKYLDRYLK
;
A
#
# COMPACT_ATOMS: atom_id res chain seq x y z
N MET A 1 -6.61 6.31 10.79
CA MET A 1 -6.75 6.21 9.32
C MET A 1 -7.59 7.35 8.80
N LYS A 2 -7.17 7.98 7.74
CA LYS A 2 -7.88 9.08 7.10
C LYS A 2 -8.14 8.76 5.62
N VAL A 3 -9.23 9.25 5.06
CA VAL A 3 -9.55 9.10 3.64
C VAL A 3 -9.61 10.50 3.02
N TYR A 4 -8.82 10.72 2.00
CA TYR A 4 -8.83 11.94 1.19
C TYR A 4 -9.68 11.72 -0.05
N GLU A 5 -10.57 12.66 -0.34
CA GLU A 5 -11.59 12.54 -1.38
C GLU A 5 -11.38 13.61 -2.45
N PHE A 6 -11.47 13.20 -3.71
CA PHE A 6 -11.22 14.05 -4.87
C PHE A 6 -12.25 13.81 -5.97
N GLY A 7 -12.63 14.85 -6.70
CA GLY A 7 -13.52 14.78 -7.84
C GLY A 7 -15.01 14.83 -7.48
N ASP A 8 -15.84 14.46 -8.46
CA ASP A 8 -17.30 14.55 -8.36
C ASP A 8 -17.89 13.31 -7.69
N LYS A 9 -18.67 13.51 -6.63
CA LYS A 9 -19.34 12.44 -5.85
C LYS A 9 -20.40 11.65 -6.65
N ASN A 10 -20.86 12.18 -7.77
CA ASN A 10 -21.80 11.49 -8.63
C ASN A 10 -21.14 10.45 -9.56
N LYS A 11 -19.80 10.45 -9.63
CA LYS A 11 -19.04 9.46 -10.40
C LYS A 11 -18.84 8.15 -9.62
N PRO A 12 -18.56 7.04 -10.32
CA PRO A 12 -18.22 5.78 -9.65
C PRO A 12 -17.05 5.93 -8.68
N GLY A 13 -17.21 5.43 -7.45
CA GLY A 13 -16.20 5.57 -6.40
C GLY A 13 -15.03 4.59 -6.57
N ILE A 14 -13.80 5.08 -6.63
CA ILE A 14 -12.59 4.26 -6.57
C ILE A 14 -11.78 4.58 -5.32
N MET A 15 -11.39 3.54 -4.56
CA MET A 15 -10.55 3.68 -3.37
C MET A 15 -9.13 3.16 -3.64
N LEU A 16 -8.13 3.96 -3.27
CA LEU A 16 -6.71 3.69 -3.53
C LEU A 16 -5.98 3.39 -2.22
N PHE A 17 -5.23 2.29 -2.19
CA PHE A 17 -4.50 1.79 -1.04
C PHE A 17 -2.99 1.83 -1.31
N PRO A 18 -2.21 2.65 -0.59
CA PRO A 18 -0.77 2.76 -0.77
C PRO A 18 -0.01 1.46 -0.45
N GLY A 19 1.21 1.37 -0.95
CA GLY A 19 2.15 0.31 -0.62
C GLY A 19 2.77 0.48 0.78
N THR A 20 3.58 -0.51 1.16
CA THR A 20 4.29 -0.56 2.44
C THR A 20 5.20 0.66 2.60
N CYS A 21 5.07 1.35 3.73
CA CYS A 21 5.83 2.57 4.07
C CYS A 21 5.65 3.73 3.07
N CYS A 22 4.63 3.69 2.22
CA CYS A 22 4.37 4.74 1.25
C CYS A 22 3.44 5.82 1.83
N TYR A 23 3.85 7.07 1.65
CA TYR A 23 2.97 8.21 1.90
C TYR A 23 2.00 8.39 0.73
N TRP A 24 0.73 8.55 1.02
CA TRP A 24 -0.33 8.54 0.00
C TRP A 24 -0.16 9.57 -1.13
N LYS A 25 0.29 10.81 -0.81
CA LYS A 25 0.54 11.84 -1.83
C LYS A 25 1.66 11.46 -2.78
N SER A 26 2.73 10.85 -2.27
CA SER A 26 3.84 10.39 -3.10
C SER A 26 3.45 9.18 -3.94
N ASN A 27 2.63 8.30 -3.39
CA ASN A 27 2.22 7.07 -4.08
C ASN A 27 1.22 7.37 -5.21
N PHE A 28 0.21 8.21 -4.95
CA PHE A 28 -0.90 8.42 -5.88
C PHE A 28 -1.08 9.86 -6.37
N GLY A 29 -0.42 10.85 -5.77
CA GLY A 29 -0.63 12.25 -6.13
C GLY A 29 -0.50 12.57 -7.62
N HIS A 30 0.38 11.83 -8.31
CA HIS A 30 0.64 12.03 -9.73
C HIS A 30 -0.45 11.47 -10.68
N VAL A 31 -1.39 10.66 -10.18
CA VAL A 31 -2.50 10.11 -10.97
C VAL A 31 -3.86 10.68 -10.60
N LEU A 32 -3.95 11.45 -9.52
CA LEU A 32 -5.24 11.94 -9.01
C LEU A 32 -5.97 12.83 -10.02
N GLU A 33 -5.26 13.72 -10.71
CA GLU A 33 -5.85 14.62 -11.70
C GLU A 33 -6.57 13.84 -12.80
N ASN A 34 -5.92 12.81 -13.36
CA ASN A 34 -6.51 11.98 -14.39
C ASN A 34 -7.65 11.08 -13.85
N LEU A 35 -7.49 10.54 -12.63
CA LEU A 35 -8.52 9.66 -12.07
C LEU A 35 -9.82 10.40 -11.75
N GLN A 36 -9.76 11.63 -11.23
CA GLN A 36 -10.98 12.39 -10.90
C GLN A 36 -11.76 12.88 -12.13
N GLU A 37 -11.18 12.77 -13.34
CA GLU A 37 -11.95 12.97 -14.58
C GLU A 37 -13.01 11.90 -14.78
N HIS A 38 -12.80 10.68 -14.25
CA HIS A 38 -13.65 9.52 -14.47
C HIS A 38 -14.28 8.96 -13.20
N PHE A 39 -13.65 9.17 -12.04
CA PHE A 39 -14.03 8.57 -10.77
C PHE A 39 -14.15 9.61 -9.65
N TYR A 40 -14.99 9.30 -8.68
CA TYR A 40 -14.85 9.87 -7.35
C TYR A 40 -13.73 9.12 -6.64
N THR A 41 -12.58 9.77 -6.52
CA THR A 41 -11.34 9.13 -6.08
C THR A 41 -11.15 9.31 -4.59
N MET A 42 -11.00 8.21 -3.86
CA MET A 42 -10.72 8.16 -2.44
C MET A 42 -9.34 7.58 -2.21
N VAL A 43 -8.49 8.24 -1.43
CA VAL A 43 -7.15 7.75 -1.14
C VAL A 43 -7.01 7.51 0.35
N VAL A 44 -6.64 6.30 0.71
CA VAL A 44 -6.41 5.92 2.11
C VAL A 44 -5.05 6.44 2.57
N SER A 45 -5.03 7.14 3.69
CA SER A 45 -3.85 7.42 4.49
C SER A 45 -3.93 6.57 5.76
N TYR A 46 -3.06 5.57 5.86
CA TYR A 46 -3.08 4.63 6.98
C TYR A 46 -2.82 5.30 8.32
N SER A 47 -3.32 4.71 9.40
CA SER A 47 -2.98 5.14 10.76
C SER A 47 -1.47 5.19 10.94
N GLY A 48 -0.96 6.29 11.50
CA GLY A 48 0.48 6.52 11.68
C GLY A 48 1.26 6.89 10.41
N PHE A 49 0.57 7.04 9.27
CA PHE A 49 1.14 7.49 7.99
C PHE A 49 0.46 8.75 7.45
N ASP A 50 -0.25 9.47 8.32
CA ASP A 50 -0.86 10.76 8.02
C ASP A 50 -0.26 11.86 8.89
N GLU A 51 0.23 12.93 8.27
CA GLU A 51 0.88 14.05 8.95
C GLU A 51 -0.07 14.90 9.79
N THR A 52 -1.38 14.74 9.58
CA THR A 52 -2.41 15.52 10.30
C THR A 52 -3.01 14.76 11.47
N GLU A 53 -2.65 13.48 11.67
CA GLU A 53 -3.19 12.62 12.72
C GLU A 53 -2.08 12.07 13.62
N ASN A 54 -2.29 12.12 14.92
CA ASN A 54 -1.41 11.45 15.88
C ASN A 54 -1.96 10.03 16.18
N THR A 55 -1.78 9.13 15.22
CA THR A 55 -2.25 7.74 15.29
C THR A 55 -1.09 6.77 15.10
N THR A 56 -1.34 5.48 15.36
CA THR A 56 -0.36 4.42 15.16
C THR A 56 -0.98 3.31 14.32
N PHE A 57 -0.27 2.82 13.32
CA PHE A 57 -0.64 1.62 12.57
C PHE A 57 -0.55 0.40 13.50
N ILE A 58 -1.64 -0.32 13.69
CA ILE A 58 -1.71 -1.49 14.57
C ILE A 58 -1.51 -2.78 13.76
N SER A 59 -2.34 -3.00 12.75
CA SER A 59 -2.28 -4.16 11.87
C SER A 59 -3.07 -3.91 10.58
N GLU A 60 -2.84 -4.73 9.55
CA GLU A 60 -3.65 -4.72 8.33
C GLU A 60 -5.13 -4.97 8.62
N LEU A 61 -5.45 -5.90 9.51
CA LEU A 61 -6.84 -6.20 9.87
C LEU A 61 -7.53 -5.01 10.54
N ASP A 62 -6.84 -4.27 11.41
CA ASP A 62 -7.34 -3.05 12.03
C ASP A 62 -7.62 -1.97 10.97
N GLU A 63 -6.74 -1.80 9.99
CA GLU A 63 -6.98 -0.86 8.88
C GLU A 63 -8.13 -1.32 7.98
N VAL A 64 -8.23 -2.61 7.67
CA VAL A 64 -9.34 -3.19 6.89
C VAL A 64 -10.68 -2.92 7.59
N GLU A 65 -10.77 -3.12 8.91
CA GLU A 65 -12.00 -2.85 9.68
C GLU A 65 -12.40 -1.37 9.66
N LYS A 66 -11.43 -0.47 9.71
CA LYS A 66 -11.68 0.97 9.56
C LYS A 66 -12.19 1.33 8.17
N VAL A 67 -11.63 0.71 7.13
CA VAL A 67 -12.09 0.89 5.74
C VAL A 67 -13.50 0.35 5.56
N GLU A 68 -13.78 -0.85 6.07
CA GLU A 68 -15.14 -1.43 6.05
C GLU A 68 -16.16 -0.49 6.72
N ALA A 69 -15.83 0.04 7.89
CA ALA A 69 -16.68 0.98 8.61
C ALA A 69 -16.90 2.27 7.80
N TYR A 70 -15.84 2.81 7.19
CA TYR A 70 -15.95 4.01 6.35
C TYR A 70 -16.87 3.78 5.15
N ILE A 71 -16.71 2.65 4.42
CA ILE A 71 -17.51 2.31 3.25
C ILE A 71 -18.97 2.03 3.64
N LYS A 72 -19.23 1.34 4.76
CA LYS A 72 -20.58 1.12 5.27
C LYS A 72 -21.28 2.43 5.61
N ASN A 73 -20.60 3.33 6.29
CA ASN A 73 -21.20 4.58 6.75
C ASN A 73 -21.45 5.60 5.64
N LYS A 74 -20.63 5.59 4.59
CA LYS A 74 -20.64 6.64 3.57
C LYS A 74 -21.20 6.20 2.22
N PHE A 75 -21.14 4.90 1.93
CA PHE A 75 -21.51 4.31 0.63
C PHE A 75 -22.41 3.08 0.78
N ASP A 76 -23.16 2.96 1.87
CA ASP A 76 -24.06 1.84 2.15
C ASP A 76 -23.42 0.47 1.96
N GLY A 77 -22.13 0.36 2.26
CA GLY A 77 -21.37 -0.88 2.18
C GLY A 77 -20.92 -1.28 0.76
N LYS A 78 -21.02 -0.40 -0.23
CA LYS A 78 -20.66 -0.72 -1.61
C LYS A 78 -19.81 0.38 -2.28
N ILE A 79 -18.75 -0.03 -3.00
CA ILE A 79 -17.98 0.86 -3.89
C ILE A 79 -17.76 0.20 -5.26
N PHE A 80 -17.58 1.04 -6.29
CA PHE A 80 -17.33 0.57 -7.64
C PHE A 80 -15.98 -0.13 -7.78
N ALA A 81 -14.88 0.47 -7.27
CA ALA A 81 -13.55 -0.11 -7.41
C ALA A 81 -12.66 0.12 -6.18
N ALA A 82 -11.75 -0.81 -5.96
CA ALA A 82 -10.63 -0.66 -5.03
C ALA A 82 -9.34 -1.06 -5.73
N TYR A 83 -8.32 -0.22 -5.67
CA TYR A 83 -6.97 -0.49 -6.17
C TYR A 83 -5.97 -0.48 -5.03
N GLY A 84 -5.17 -1.53 -4.93
CA GLY A 84 -4.09 -1.63 -3.96
C GLY A 84 -2.75 -1.92 -4.62
N CYS A 85 -1.70 -1.20 -4.18
CA CYS A 85 -0.33 -1.39 -4.62
C CYS A 85 0.48 -2.10 -3.53
N SER A 86 1.14 -3.24 -3.84
CA SER A 86 1.93 -4.00 -2.86
C SER A 86 1.09 -4.34 -1.61
N LEU A 87 1.46 -3.91 -0.40
CA LEU A 87 0.64 -3.99 0.82
C LEU A 87 -0.84 -3.64 0.57
N GLY A 88 -1.09 -2.57 -0.20
CA GLY A 88 -2.46 -2.17 -0.53
C GLY A 88 -3.22 -3.26 -1.28
N GLY A 89 -2.54 -4.08 -2.09
CA GLY A 89 -3.13 -5.24 -2.76
C GLY A 89 -3.55 -6.33 -1.77
N SER A 90 -2.78 -6.55 -0.71
CA SER A 90 -3.15 -7.46 0.38
C SER A 90 -4.40 -6.96 1.12
N LEU A 91 -4.49 -5.64 1.41
CA LEU A 91 -5.68 -5.06 2.02
C LEU A 91 -6.92 -5.19 1.13
N VAL A 92 -6.80 -4.93 -0.18
CA VAL A 92 -7.92 -5.14 -1.13
C VAL A 92 -8.37 -6.59 -1.14
N SER A 93 -7.43 -7.54 -1.13
CA SER A 93 -7.73 -8.97 -1.08
C SER A 93 -8.44 -9.36 0.21
N LEU A 94 -8.02 -8.79 1.36
CA LEU A 94 -8.68 -8.99 2.65
C LEU A 94 -10.10 -8.43 2.65
N LEU A 95 -10.31 -7.20 2.15
CA LEU A 95 -11.64 -6.58 2.03
C LEU A 95 -12.59 -7.45 1.22
N VAL A 96 -12.15 -7.95 0.06
CA VAL A 96 -12.95 -8.83 -0.80
C VAL A 96 -13.21 -10.17 -0.11
N GLY A 97 -12.17 -10.79 0.47
CA GLY A 97 -12.30 -12.12 1.11
C GLY A 97 -13.20 -12.12 2.35
N ARG A 98 -13.26 -11.01 3.09
CA ARG A 98 -14.12 -10.85 4.29
C ARG A 98 -15.60 -10.64 3.96
N GLN A 99 -15.91 -10.15 2.76
CA GLN A 99 -17.28 -9.93 2.27
C GLN A 99 -18.18 -9.06 3.20
N ASN A 100 -17.58 -8.22 4.03
CA ASN A 100 -18.31 -7.29 4.90
C ASN A 100 -18.81 -6.05 4.16
N ILE A 101 -18.26 -5.80 2.98
CA ILE A 101 -18.63 -4.76 2.01
C ILE A 101 -18.61 -5.37 0.61
N HIS A 102 -19.20 -4.68 -0.35
CA HIS A 102 -19.15 -5.10 -1.76
C HIS A 102 -18.27 -4.17 -2.59
N ILE A 103 -17.41 -4.76 -3.43
CA ILE A 103 -16.51 -4.07 -4.36
C ILE A 103 -16.75 -4.67 -5.74
N ASP A 104 -17.24 -3.87 -6.71
CA ASP A 104 -17.51 -4.39 -8.05
C ASP A 104 -16.21 -4.81 -8.77
N HIS A 105 -15.13 -4.01 -8.63
CA HIS A 105 -13.82 -4.26 -9.24
C HIS A 105 -12.69 -4.18 -8.21
N ALA A 106 -12.13 -5.31 -7.83
CA ALA A 106 -10.96 -5.38 -6.96
C ALA A 106 -9.68 -5.48 -7.80
N ILE A 107 -8.79 -4.49 -7.68
CA ILE A 107 -7.59 -4.36 -8.50
C ILE A 107 -6.37 -4.53 -7.62
N ILE A 108 -5.64 -5.64 -7.80
CA ILE A 108 -4.47 -6.02 -7.01
C ILE A 108 -3.22 -5.74 -7.85
N GLY A 109 -2.44 -4.76 -7.43
CA GLY A 109 -1.24 -4.29 -8.11
C GLY A 109 0.05 -4.72 -7.42
N SER A 110 0.78 -5.65 -8.03
CA SER A 110 2.15 -6.04 -7.58
C SER A 110 2.25 -6.41 -6.09
N SER A 111 1.22 -6.99 -5.51
CA SER A 111 1.28 -7.59 -4.17
C SER A 111 1.99 -8.93 -4.27
N ASP A 112 2.84 -9.24 -3.31
CA ASP A 112 3.52 -10.54 -3.23
C ASP A 112 2.72 -11.59 -2.46
N MET A 113 1.67 -11.16 -1.73
CA MET A 113 0.80 -12.03 -0.93
C MET A 113 1.61 -12.94 0.01
N ASP A 114 2.73 -12.44 0.55
CA ASP A 114 3.59 -13.21 1.43
C ASP A 114 2.84 -13.63 2.71
N GLN A 115 3.09 -14.86 3.14
CA GLN A 115 2.47 -15.46 4.32
C GLN A 115 3.52 -16.20 5.14
N ALA A 116 4.42 -15.44 5.73
CA ALA A 116 5.44 -15.99 6.60
C ALA A 116 4.85 -16.42 7.96
N PRO A 117 5.42 -17.41 8.64
CA PRO A 117 5.11 -17.68 10.04
C PRO A 117 5.40 -16.43 10.90
N LYS A 118 4.55 -16.14 11.89
CA LYS A 118 4.69 -14.93 12.74
C LYS A 118 6.06 -14.76 13.38
N TRP A 119 6.72 -15.85 13.76
CA TRP A 119 8.06 -15.78 14.34
C TRP A 119 9.11 -15.32 13.33
N LEU A 120 9.00 -15.78 12.07
CA LEU A 120 9.90 -15.37 10.99
C LEU A 120 9.65 -13.91 10.62
N ALA A 121 8.39 -13.50 10.47
CA ALA A 121 8.03 -12.11 10.23
C ALA A 121 8.59 -11.16 11.30
N LYS A 122 8.58 -11.56 12.58
CA LYS A 122 9.19 -10.77 13.67
C LYS A 122 10.70 -10.64 13.52
N ILE A 123 11.41 -11.71 13.13
CA ILE A 123 12.86 -11.70 12.91
C ILE A 123 13.20 -10.80 11.73
N GLU A 124 12.54 -10.98 10.59
CA GLU A 124 12.74 -10.14 9.40
C GLU A 124 12.48 -8.67 9.71
N THR A 125 11.38 -8.36 10.38
CA THR A 125 11.06 -7.00 10.82
C THR A 125 12.14 -6.41 11.72
N ALA A 126 12.67 -7.18 12.68
CA ALA A 126 13.73 -6.73 13.58
C ALA A 126 15.03 -6.37 12.84
N ILE A 127 15.31 -7.04 11.72
CA ILE A 127 16.48 -6.76 10.86
C ILE A 127 16.20 -5.59 9.93
N MET A 128 15.00 -5.55 9.32
CA MET A 128 14.68 -4.60 8.25
C MET A 128 14.37 -3.19 8.78
N ILE A 129 13.65 -3.06 9.90
CA ILE A 129 13.24 -1.74 10.40
C ILE A 129 14.42 -0.82 10.76
N PRO A 130 15.50 -1.28 11.42
CA PRO A 130 16.68 -0.43 11.65
C PRO A 130 17.33 0.12 10.38
N LEU A 131 17.17 -0.57 9.24
CA LEU A 131 17.70 -0.16 7.94
C LEU A 131 16.74 0.79 7.21
N PHE A 132 15.44 0.45 7.19
CA PHE A 132 14.43 1.19 6.44
C PHE A 132 13.95 2.45 7.14
N TYR A 133 13.77 2.43 8.45
CA TYR A 133 13.23 3.57 9.18
C TYR A 133 14.07 4.86 9.01
N PRO A 134 15.40 4.85 9.20
CA PRO A 134 16.20 6.05 8.95
C PRO A 134 16.16 6.51 7.49
N PHE A 135 16.07 5.56 6.56
CA PHE A 135 16.01 5.83 5.14
C PHE A 135 14.70 6.53 4.74
N ILE A 136 13.55 6.01 5.19
CA ILE A 136 12.23 6.58 4.89
C ILE A 136 12.04 7.94 5.57
N THR A 137 12.46 8.08 6.83
CA THR A 137 12.30 9.32 7.60
C THR A 137 13.35 10.40 7.30
N GLY A 138 14.14 10.20 6.24
CA GLY A 138 15.09 11.22 5.75
C GLY A 138 16.31 11.44 6.65
N LYS A 139 16.62 10.51 7.56
CA LYS A 139 17.88 10.54 8.29
C LYS A 139 19.01 10.25 7.31
N ASN A 140 19.63 11.33 6.84
CA ASN A 140 20.74 11.28 5.90
C ASN A 140 21.90 10.46 6.49
N ASP A 141 22.68 9.83 5.58
CA ASP A 141 23.86 9.03 5.93
C ASP A 141 23.58 7.63 6.52
N CYS A 142 22.47 7.01 6.18
CA CYS A 142 22.26 5.59 6.47
C CYS A 142 22.81 4.68 5.35
N PHE A 143 23.00 3.39 5.66
CA PHE A 143 23.54 2.40 4.71
C PHE A 143 22.72 2.32 3.41
N LEU A 144 21.39 2.38 3.52
CA LEU A 144 20.51 2.32 2.34
C LEU A 144 20.61 3.58 1.48
N SER A 145 20.71 4.77 2.09
CA SER A 145 20.92 6.01 1.33
C SER A 145 22.18 5.92 0.48
N ARG A 146 23.30 5.54 1.08
CA ARG A 146 24.57 5.37 0.35
C ARG A 146 24.49 4.33 -0.78
N LYS A 147 23.76 3.23 -0.58
CA LYS A 147 23.56 2.20 -1.60
C LYS A 147 22.68 2.71 -2.76
N MET A 148 21.63 3.46 -2.45
CA MET A 148 20.76 4.06 -3.48
C MET A 148 21.50 5.16 -4.26
N ASP A 149 22.25 6.02 -3.58
CA ASP A 149 23.08 7.06 -4.23
C ASP A 149 24.07 6.45 -5.20
N LYS A 150 24.75 5.37 -4.83
CA LYS A 150 25.64 4.64 -5.74
C LYS A 150 24.90 4.11 -6.97
N ARG A 151 23.70 3.58 -6.84
CA ARG A 151 22.90 3.12 -7.99
C ARG A 151 22.47 4.29 -8.87
N LEU A 152 22.08 5.42 -8.31
CA LEU A 152 21.73 6.61 -9.07
C LEU A 152 22.92 7.16 -9.85
N GLN A 153 24.13 7.13 -9.27
CA GLN A 153 25.37 7.57 -9.91
C GLN A 153 25.81 6.65 -11.07
N GLN A 154 25.48 5.36 -11.01
CA GLN A 154 25.81 4.40 -12.08
C GLN A 154 25.04 4.65 -13.38
N GLY A 155 23.91 5.36 -13.33
CA GLY A 155 23.08 5.63 -14.49
C GLY A 155 22.37 4.40 -15.04
N GLY A 156 21.78 4.57 -16.24
CA GLY A 156 21.09 3.49 -16.94
C GLY A 156 19.70 3.13 -16.37
N GLU A 157 19.13 2.02 -16.88
CA GLU A 157 17.76 1.58 -16.53
C GLU A 157 17.57 1.34 -15.01
N SER A 158 18.58 0.83 -14.33
CA SER A 158 18.55 0.58 -12.88
C SER A 158 18.45 1.87 -12.07
N ALA A 159 19.14 2.94 -12.50
CA ALA A 159 19.06 4.25 -11.86
C ALA A 159 17.69 4.89 -12.07
N GLU A 160 17.14 4.83 -13.29
CA GLU A 160 15.80 5.34 -13.59
C GLU A 160 14.71 4.60 -12.79
N TYR A 161 14.80 3.28 -12.69
CA TYR A 161 13.91 2.50 -11.84
C TYR A 161 14.02 2.93 -10.37
N THR A 162 15.24 3.05 -9.85
CA THR A 162 15.50 3.47 -8.47
C THR A 162 14.91 4.86 -8.21
N LYS A 163 15.10 5.81 -9.12
CA LYS A 163 14.56 7.17 -9.01
C LYS A 163 13.03 7.18 -8.95
N LYS A 164 12.37 6.41 -9.83
CA LYS A 164 10.90 6.26 -9.83
C LYS A 164 10.39 5.63 -8.53
N PHE A 165 11.05 4.59 -8.07
CA PHE A 165 10.72 3.90 -6.83
C PHE A 165 10.81 4.82 -5.61
N LEU A 166 11.92 5.56 -5.47
CA LEU A 166 12.12 6.52 -4.39
C LEU A 166 11.04 7.61 -4.39
N LYS A 167 10.70 8.11 -5.59
CA LYS A 167 9.64 9.12 -5.74
C LYS A 167 8.29 8.60 -5.24
N ILE A 168 7.91 7.36 -5.58
CA ILE A 168 6.66 6.72 -5.14
C ILE A 168 6.63 6.56 -3.61
N MET A 169 7.76 6.23 -2.99
CA MET A 169 7.87 6.13 -1.55
C MET A 169 7.93 7.49 -0.84
N GLY A 170 8.13 8.58 -1.57
CA GLY A 170 8.29 9.93 -1.00
C GLY A 170 9.71 10.25 -0.54
N VAL A 171 10.67 9.33 -0.72
CA VAL A 171 12.07 9.54 -0.33
C VAL A 171 12.75 10.50 -1.30
N GLY A 172 13.35 11.57 -0.77
CA GLY A 172 13.98 12.60 -1.60
C GLY A 172 13.01 13.49 -2.38
N SER A 173 11.71 13.42 -2.09
CA SER A 173 10.68 14.25 -2.74
C SER A 173 10.52 15.65 -2.14
N GLY A 174 11.28 15.97 -1.09
CA GLY A 174 11.11 17.18 -0.29
C GLY A 174 9.97 17.10 0.74
N ILE A 175 9.29 15.97 0.83
CA ILE A 175 8.26 15.73 1.84
C ILE A 175 8.96 15.23 3.12
N ASP A 176 8.67 15.88 4.24
CA ASP A 176 9.13 15.41 5.56
C ASP A 176 8.26 14.23 6.01
N LEU A 177 8.87 13.05 6.10
CA LEU A 177 8.22 11.83 6.58
C LEU A 177 8.60 11.49 8.04
N SER A 178 9.17 12.44 8.77
CA SER A 178 9.60 12.24 10.17
C SER A 178 8.44 12.02 11.15
N PHE A 179 7.20 12.36 10.75
CA PHE A 179 5.99 12.10 11.51
C PHE A 179 5.67 10.58 11.61
N ILE A 180 6.19 9.76 10.70
CA ILE A 180 5.98 8.30 10.75
C ILE A 180 6.76 7.73 11.93
N SER A 181 6.05 7.12 12.89
CA SER A 181 6.69 6.49 14.03
C SER A 181 7.36 5.17 13.64
N LYS A 182 8.47 4.84 14.33
CA LYS A 182 9.14 3.55 14.17
C LYS A 182 8.21 2.37 14.49
N GLU A 183 7.28 2.56 15.41
CA GLU A 183 6.29 1.57 15.80
C GLU A 183 5.29 1.30 14.67
N SER A 184 4.73 2.36 14.06
CA SER A 184 3.83 2.23 12.91
C SER A 184 4.50 1.48 11.76
N MET A 185 5.73 1.86 11.40
CA MET A 185 6.47 1.20 10.34
C MET A 185 6.76 -0.28 10.67
N LYS A 186 7.15 -0.56 11.92
CA LYS A 186 7.38 -1.93 12.41
C LYS A 186 6.12 -2.78 12.32
N ASN A 187 5.01 -2.25 12.80
CA ASN A 187 3.73 -2.97 12.80
C ASN A 187 3.24 -3.22 11.37
N GLN A 188 3.31 -2.22 10.50
CA GLN A 188 2.93 -2.36 9.11
C GLN A 188 3.76 -3.44 8.41
N PHE A 189 5.09 -3.35 8.49
CA PHE A 189 5.98 -4.32 7.86
C PHE A 189 5.79 -5.73 8.41
N CYS A 190 5.65 -5.88 9.73
CA CYS A 190 5.47 -7.18 10.37
C CYS A 190 4.13 -7.82 9.97
N THR A 191 3.03 -7.05 9.96
CA THR A 191 1.71 -7.60 9.63
C THR A 191 1.58 -7.94 8.15
N ASP A 192 2.19 -7.16 7.25
CA ASP A 192 2.27 -7.44 5.81
C ASP A 192 2.87 -8.83 5.54
N LEU A 193 3.89 -9.23 6.31
CA LEU A 193 4.53 -10.53 6.14
C LEU A 193 3.70 -11.72 6.63
N TYR A 194 2.81 -11.57 7.63
CA TYR A 194 2.14 -12.72 8.22
C TYR A 194 0.61 -12.72 8.10
N THR A 195 0.00 -11.64 7.66
CA THR A 195 -1.46 -11.57 7.53
C THR A 195 -1.92 -12.50 6.42
N LYS A 196 -2.80 -13.45 6.76
CA LYS A 196 -3.27 -14.43 5.81
C LYS A 196 -4.38 -13.85 4.94
N VAL A 197 -4.12 -13.83 3.66
CA VAL A 197 -5.14 -13.67 2.62
C VAL A 197 -5.68 -15.06 2.27
N GLY A 198 -6.96 -15.19 1.96
CA GLY A 198 -7.56 -16.48 1.59
C GLY A 198 -6.90 -17.09 0.35
N GLU A 199 -6.73 -18.42 0.33
CA GLU A 199 -6.10 -19.13 -0.78
C GLU A 199 -6.93 -19.07 -2.07
N LYS A 200 -8.25 -18.97 -1.95
CA LYS A 200 -9.17 -18.82 -3.07
C LYS A 200 -10.21 -17.79 -2.73
N ILE A 201 -10.20 -16.69 -3.46
CA ILE A 201 -11.17 -15.61 -3.29
C ILE A 201 -12.12 -15.66 -4.49
N HIS A 202 -13.34 -16.06 -4.23
CA HIS A 202 -14.43 -15.98 -5.21
C HIS A 202 -15.63 -15.31 -4.57
N VAL A 203 -16.01 -14.15 -5.07
CA VAL A 203 -17.12 -13.36 -4.54
C VAL A 203 -18.08 -13.05 -5.68
N PRO A 204 -19.36 -13.48 -5.60
CA PRO A 204 -20.35 -13.16 -6.61
C PRO A 204 -20.49 -11.65 -6.81
N GLY A 205 -20.45 -11.21 -8.07
CA GLY A 205 -20.56 -9.80 -8.42
C GLY A 205 -19.28 -8.98 -8.28
N THR A 206 -18.17 -9.58 -7.84
CA THR A 206 -16.86 -8.93 -7.81
C THR A 206 -15.96 -9.46 -8.93
N THR A 207 -15.40 -8.55 -9.73
CA THR A 207 -14.34 -8.91 -10.68
C THR A 207 -12.97 -8.61 -10.06
N ILE A 208 -12.12 -9.61 -9.96
CA ILE A 208 -10.74 -9.46 -9.43
C ILE A 208 -9.78 -9.29 -10.62
N HIS A 209 -9.08 -8.16 -10.64
CA HIS A 209 -8.04 -7.84 -11.61
C HIS A 209 -6.68 -7.94 -10.94
N VAL A 210 -5.76 -8.72 -11.51
CA VAL A 210 -4.39 -8.86 -10.99
C VAL A 210 -3.41 -8.27 -11.99
N PHE A 211 -2.66 -7.28 -11.53
CA PHE A 211 -1.56 -6.69 -12.27
C PHE A 211 -0.23 -7.22 -11.76
N TYR A 212 0.36 -8.08 -12.53
CA TYR A 212 1.61 -8.74 -12.20
C TYR A 212 2.80 -8.09 -12.92
N ALA A 213 3.82 -7.71 -12.15
CA ALA A 213 5.06 -7.18 -12.72
C ALA A 213 5.96 -8.33 -13.20
N LYS A 214 6.05 -8.55 -14.52
CA LYS A 214 6.84 -9.64 -15.13
C LYS A 214 8.30 -9.70 -14.64
N LYS A 215 8.90 -8.56 -14.29
CA LYS A 215 10.27 -8.49 -13.75
C LYS A 215 10.42 -9.06 -12.34
N MET A 216 9.32 -9.34 -11.63
CA MET A 216 9.35 -9.99 -10.31
C MET A 216 9.68 -11.49 -10.37
N GLY A 217 9.49 -12.12 -11.53
CA GLY A 217 9.77 -13.55 -11.75
C GLY A 217 8.52 -14.44 -11.62
N GLU A 218 8.53 -15.59 -12.30
CA GLU A 218 7.37 -16.50 -12.45
C GLU A 218 6.84 -17.03 -11.10
N LYS A 219 7.71 -17.22 -10.11
CA LYS A 219 7.31 -17.67 -8.78
C LYS A 219 6.22 -16.80 -8.12
N TYR A 220 6.14 -15.53 -8.44
CA TYR A 220 5.09 -14.64 -7.94
C TYR A 220 3.77 -14.82 -8.71
N LEU A 221 3.83 -15.10 -10.01
CA LEU A 221 2.65 -15.40 -10.80
C LEU A 221 1.93 -16.64 -10.29
N ASP A 222 2.64 -17.69 -9.92
CA ASP A 222 2.09 -18.94 -9.39
C ASP A 222 1.25 -18.72 -8.12
N ARG A 223 1.53 -17.68 -7.33
CA ARG A 223 0.74 -17.32 -6.14
C ARG A 223 -0.65 -16.78 -6.49
N TYR A 224 -0.78 -16.08 -7.63
CA TYR A 224 -2.06 -15.56 -8.08
C TYR A 224 -2.90 -16.58 -8.83
N LEU A 225 -2.31 -17.68 -9.29
CA LEU A 225 -2.99 -18.73 -10.05
C LEU A 225 -3.49 -19.89 -9.16
N LYS A 226 -3.14 -19.89 -7.89
CA LYS A 226 -3.59 -20.86 -6.89
C LYS A 226 -4.85 -20.42 -6.19
#